data_d9ee932af23b6c6d93948147d8a063fa
#
_entry.id   d9ee932af23b6c6d93948147d8a063fa
#
_cell.length_a   1.000
_cell.length_b   1.000
_cell.length_c   1.000
_cell.angle_alpha   90.00
_cell.angle_beta   90.00
_cell.angle_gamma   90.00
#
_symmetry.space_group_name_H-M   'P 1'
#
loop_
_entity.id
_entity.type
_entity.pdbx_description
1 polymer ?
#
loop_
_entity_poly.entity_id
_entity_poly.type
_entity_poly.pdbx_seq_one_letter_code
_entity_poly.pdbx_strand_id
1 'polypeptide(L)'
;MKKEFEVIAQIIQNNKRVLDVGCGDGTLMEYLKLNQRNDVRGLEPQKDLVQKCIARGLSVIEGDAEKELIQFPKKSFDYVVLSQTLQAFLYPEEVLDQLLRIGKQTIVSI
;
A
#
# COMPACT_ATOMS: atom_id res chain seq x y z
N MET A 1 -14.02 7.42 6.67
CA MET A 1 -12.97 6.42 6.35
C MET A 1 -13.22 5.17 7.16
N LYS A 2 -12.90 4.00 6.65
CA LYS A 2 -13.04 2.74 7.39
C LYS A 2 -12.22 2.78 8.67
N LYS A 3 -12.71 2.13 9.71
CA LYS A 3 -12.01 2.07 10.99
C LYS A 3 -10.63 1.43 10.87
N GLU A 4 -10.52 0.39 10.04
CA GLU A 4 -9.25 -0.26 9.74
C GLU A 4 -8.21 0.75 9.23
N PHE A 5 -8.62 1.63 8.33
CA PHE A 5 -7.73 2.66 7.79
C PHE A 5 -7.33 3.69 8.84
N GLU A 6 -8.25 4.02 9.74
CA GLU A 6 -7.94 4.93 10.86
C GLU A 6 -6.87 4.34 11.77
N VAL A 7 -6.97 3.05 12.08
CA VAL A 7 -5.97 2.36 12.91
C VAL A 7 -4.62 2.35 12.20
N ILE A 8 -4.58 2.02 10.92
CA ILE A 8 -3.35 2.01 10.13
C ILE A 8 -2.72 3.41 10.13
N ALA A 9 -3.52 4.44 9.89
CA ALA A 9 -3.03 5.82 9.86
C ALA A 9 -2.43 6.25 11.20
N GLN A 10 -2.95 5.76 12.31
CA GLN A 10 -2.40 6.06 13.63
C GLN A 10 -1.03 5.42 13.86
N ILE A 11 -0.78 4.27 13.24
CA ILE A 11 0.51 3.58 13.35
C ILE A 11 1.59 4.30 12.54
N ILE A 12 1.22 4.81 11.37
CA ILE A 12 2.17 5.43 10.43
C ILE A 12 2.50 6.84 10.90
N GLN A 13 3.80 7.09 11.06
CA GLN A 13 4.30 8.43 11.42
C GLN A 13 4.20 9.38 10.22
N ASN A 14 4.29 10.67 10.50
CA ASN A 14 4.27 11.71 9.46
C ASN A 14 5.59 11.75 8.70
N ASN A 15 5.55 12.26 7.47
CA ASN A 15 6.73 12.50 6.62
C ASN A 15 7.52 11.22 6.30
N LYS A 16 6.80 10.14 5.99
CA LYS A 16 7.39 8.83 5.68
C LYS A 16 7.05 8.42 4.25
N ARG A 17 7.82 7.48 3.72
CA ARG A 17 7.52 6.83 2.44
C ARG A 17 6.71 5.57 2.71
N VAL A 18 5.55 5.48 2.07
CA VAL A 18 4.58 4.41 2.28
C VAL A 18 4.19 3.77 0.96
N LEU A 19 4.22 2.45 0.90
CA LEU A 19 3.65 1.68 -0.20
C LEU A 19 2.36 1.02 0.27
N ASP A 20 1.26 1.33 -0.40
CA ASP A 20 -0.05 0.75 -0.11
C ASP A 20 -0.36 -0.33 -1.15
N VAL A 21 -0.25 -1.58 -0.77
CA VAL A 21 -0.45 -2.74 -1.64
C VAL A 21 -1.92 -3.13 -1.62
N GLY A 22 -2.54 -3.11 -2.82
CA GLY A 22 -3.98 -3.27 -2.93
C GLY A 22 -4.71 -2.02 -2.47
N CYS A 23 -4.32 -0.87 -3.00
CA CYS A 23 -4.73 0.43 -2.48
C CYS A 23 -6.19 0.80 -2.77
N GLY A 24 -6.89 0.03 -3.59
CA GLY A 24 -8.29 0.30 -3.90
C GLY A 24 -8.48 1.65 -4.58
N ASP A 25 -9.47 2.40 -4.13
CA ASP A 25 -9.80 3.71 -4.70
C ASP A 25 -8.91 4.84 -4.18
N GLY A 26 -7.95 4.53 -3.30
CA GLY A 26 -7.01 5.51 -2.79
C GLY A 26 -7.44 6.25 -1.53
N THR A 27 -8.50 5.81 -0.87
CA THR A 27 -9.00 6.50 0.34
C THR A 27 -7.92 6.64 1.42
N LEU A 28 -7.24 5.54 1.75
CA LEU A 28 -6.17 5.56 2.75
C LEU A 28 -4.98 6.40 2.28
N MET A 29 -4.57 6.21 1.03
CA MET A 29 -3.44 6.97 0.47
C MET A 29 -3.68 8.47 0.53
N GLU A 30 -4.88 8.91 0.17
CA GLU A 30 -5.20 10.34 0.19
C GLU A 30 -5.11 10.90 1.60
N TYR A 31 -5.64 10.17 2.58
CA TYR A 31 -5.55 10.59 3.97
C TYR A 31 -4.09 10.72 4.43
N LEU A 32 -3.28 9.71 4.16
CA LEU A 32 -1.86 9.71 4.56
C LEU A 32 -1.08 10.85 3.89
N LYS A 33 -1.39 11.14 2.64
CA LYS A 33 -0.74 12.22 1.90
C LYS A 33 -1.13 13.59 2.44
N LEU A 34 -2.42 13.84 2.58
CA LEU A 34 -2.93 15.18 2.92
C LEU A 34 -2.80 15.51 4.40
N ASN A 35 -2.99 14.53 5.28
CA ASN A 35 -3.03 14.78 6.72
C ASN A 35 -1.72 14.47 7.42
N GLN A 36 -0.87 13.63 6.85
CA GLN A 36 0.38 13.20 7.48
C GLN A 36 1.62 13.52 6.64
N ARG A 37 1.45 14.16 5.49
CA ARG A 37 2.54 14.55 4.58
C ARG A 37 3.42 13.36 4.18
N ASN A 38 2.82 12.19 4.05
CA ASN A 38 3.53 11.00 3.61
C ASN A 38 3.69 11.01 2.10
N ASP A 39 4.82 10.49 1.62
CA ASP A 39 5.02 10.16 0.22
C ASP A 39 4.46 8.77 -0.01
N VAL A 40 3.25 8.69 -0.56
CA VAL A 40 2.51 7.44 -0.68
C VAL A 40 2.45 6.99 -2.12
N ARG A 41 2.74 5.73 -2.34
CA ARG A 41 2.54 5.07 -3.63
C ARG A 41 1.63 3.88 -3.45
N GLY A 42 0.79 3.63 -4.45
CA GLY A 42 -0.14 2.52 -4.43
C GLY A 42 0.18 1.49 -5.50
N LEU A 43 -0.28 0.28 -5.25
CA LEU A 43 -0.26 -0.82 -6.21
C LEU A 43 -1.65 -1.43 -6.23
N GLU A 44 -2.28 -1.46 -7.41
CA GLU A 44 -3.67 -1.88 -7.55
C GLU A 44 -3.88 -2.59 -8.89
N PRO A 45 -4.43 -3.83 -8.91
CA PRO A 45 -4.63 -4.54 -10.16
C PRO A 45 -5.85 -4.09 -10.97
N GLN A 46 -6.86 -3.50 -10.34
CA GLN A 46 -8.11 -3.15 -11.02
C GLN A 46 -8.01 -1.78 -11.66
N LYS A 47 -8.17 -1.74 -12.96
CA LYS A 47 -7.99 -0.51 -13.74
C LYS A 47 -8.93 0.60 -13.34
N ASP A 48 -10.19 0.31 -13.03
CA ASP A 48 -11.16 1.32 -12.61
C ASP A 48 -10.79 1.96 -11.28
N LEU A 49 -10.23 1.18 -10.35
CA LEU A 49 -9.76 1.69 -9.07
C LEU A 49 -8.49 2.53 -9.23
N VAL A 50 -7.58 2.10 -10.12
CA VAL A 50 -6.40 2.90 -10.46
C VAL A 50 -6.81 4.27 -10.97
N GLN A 51 -7.83 4.33 -11.82
CA GLN A 51 -8.30 5.61 -12.36
C GLN A 51 -8.90 6.50 -11.28
N LYS A 52 -9.57 5.92 -10.28
CA LYS A 52 -10.05 6.70 -9.13
C LYS A 52 -8.89 7.29 -8.32
N CYS A 53 -7.81 6.54 -8.16
CA CYS A 53 -6.60 7.05 -7.51
C CYS A 53 -6.00 8.22 -8.29
N ILE A 54 -5.89 8.09 -9.60
CA ILE A 54 -5.35 9.13 -10.47
C ILE A 54 -6.22 10.40 -10.37
N ALA A 55 -7.55 10.24 -10.36
CA ALA A 55 -8.47 11.37 -10.22
C ALA A 55 -8.30 12.10 -8.89
N ARG A 56 -7.83 11.41 -7.85
CA ARG A 56 -7.50 12.01 -6.55
C ARG A 56 -6.10 12.63 -6.50
N GLY A 57 -5.35 12.57 -7.58
CA GLY A 57 -3.98 13.08 -7.63
C GLY A 57 -2.96 12.18 -6.95
N LEU A 58 -3.22 10.89 -6.89
CA LEU A 58 -2.34 9.93 -6.21
C LEU A 58 -1.42 9.21 -7.18
N SER A 59 -0.25 8.79 -6.68
CA SER A 59 0.71 7.99 -7.43
C SER A 59 0.36 6.51 -7.26
N VAL A 60 0.03 5.84 -8.35
CA VAL A 60 -0.40 4.45 -8.33
C VAL A 60 0.17 3.69 -9.52
N ILE A 61 0.54 2.43 -9.28
CA ILE A 61 0.97 1.50 -10.31
C ILE A 61 -0.16 0.50 -10.51
N GLU A 62 -0.59 0.33 -11.76
CA GLU A 62 -1.54 -0.74 -12.10
C GLU A 62 -0.77 -2.04 -12.23
N GLY A 63 -1.09 -3.02 -11.40
CA GLY A 63 -0.41 -4.31 -11.44
C GLY A 63 -0.78 -5.22 -10.31
N ASP A 64 -0.40 -6.48 -10.48
CA ASP A 64 -0.59 -7.54 -9.51
C ASP A 64 0.62 -7.58 -8.56
N ALA A 65 0.34 -7.60 -7.26
CA ALA A 65 1.39 -7.63 -6.25
C ALA A 65 2.34 -8.82 -6.42
N GLU A 66 1.81 -9.98 -6.80
CA GLU A 66 2.64 -11.19 -6.98
C GLU A 66 3.67 -11.04 -8.10
N LYS A 67 3.43 -10.14 -9.04
CA LYS A 67 4.34 -9.87 -10.16
C LYS A 67 5.19 -8.62 -9.94
N GLU A 68 4.64 -7.63 -9.28
CA GLU A 68 5.24 -6.29 -9.23
C GLU A 68 6.14 -6.07 -8.02
N LEU A 69 5.90 -6.73 -6.89
CA LEU A 69 6.64 -6.46 -5.66
C LEU A 69 8.14 -6.72 -5.79
N ILE A 70 8.53 -7.70 -6.62
CA ILE A 70 9.94 -8.04 -6.82
C ILE A 70 10.76 -6.87 -7.36
N GLN A 71 10.12 -5.91 -8.03
CA GLN A 71 10.79 -4.77 -8.65
C GLN A 71 11.23 -3.70 -7.65
N PHE A 72 10.63 -3.68 -6.46
CA PHE A 72 10.97 -2.66 -5.47
C PHE A 72 12.24 -3.06 -4.72
N PRO A 73 13.17 -2.11 -4.53
CA PRO A 73 14.39 -2.39 -3.78
C PRO A 73 14.13 -2.70 -2.31
N LYS A 74 15.04 -3.44 -1.70
CA LYS A 74 15.02 -3.74 -0.27
C LYS A 74 14.99 -2.45 0.54
N LYS A 75 14.10 -2.39 1.52
CA LYS A 75 13.98 -1.26 2.46
C LYS A 75 13.75 0.09 1.77
N SER A 76 13.10 0.06 0.60
CA SER A 76 12.82 1.29 -0.16
C SER A 76 11.66 2.11 0.39
N PHE A 77 10.87 1.55 1.30
CA PHE A 77 9.78 2.26 1.98
C PHE A 77 9.92 2.16 3.49
N ASP A 78 9.49 3.21 4.18
CA ASP A 78 9.44 3.18 5.64
C ASP A 78 8.35 2.24 6.13
N TYR A 79 7.20 2.25 5.46
CA TYR A 79 6.08 1.35 5.74
C TYR A 79 5.57 0.72 4.44
N VAL A 80 5.26 -0.56 4.53
CA VAL A 80 4.49 -1.25 3.50
C VAL A 80 3.20 -1.74 4.14
N VAL A 81 2.07 -1.39 3.53
CA VAL A 81 0.74 -1.71 4.06
C VAL A 81 0.06 -2.70 3.11
N LEU A 82 -0.50 -3.76 3.67
CA LEU A 82 -1.42 -4.64 2.96
C LEU A 82 -2.73 -4.66 3.74
N SER A 83 -3.76 -4.01 3.18
CA SER A 83 -5.08 -3.96 3.80
C SER A 83 -6.04 -4.99 3.20
N GLN A 84 -5.53 -5.92 2.43
CA GLN A 84 -6.26 -7.05 1.89
C GLN A 84 -5.85 -8.34 2.58
N THR A 85 -6.68 -9.37 2.43
CA THR A 85 -6.40 -10.69 2.98
C THR A 85 -5.27 -11.36 2.22
N LEU A 86 -4.23 -11.80 2.92
CA LEU A 86 -3.12 -12.55 2.32
C LEU A 86 -3.60 -13.79 1.56
N GLN A 87 -4.65 -14.43 2.05
CA GLN A 87 -5.22 -15.62 1.41
C GLN A 87 -5.82 -15.36 0.02
N ALA A 88 -6.01 -14.10 -0.34
CA ALA A 88 -6.47 -13.74 -1.69
C ALA A 88 -5.40 -13.97 -2.76
N PHE A 89 -4.13 -14.11 -2.37
CA PHE A 89 -3.03 -14.37 -3.28
C PHE A 89 -2.84 -15.87 -3.52
N LEU A 90 -2.27 -16.22 -4.66
CA LEU A 90 -1.92 -17.60 -4.99
C LEU A 90 -0.79 -18.10 -4.09
N TYR A 91 0.18 -17.25 -3.81
CA TYR A 91 1.36 -17.58 -3.02
C TYR A 91 1.52 -16.57 -1.89
N PRO A 92 0.66 -16.65 -0.84
CA PRO A 92 0.65 -15.63 0.21
C PRO A 92 1.96 -15.52 0.99
N GLU A 93 2.69 -16.63 1.17
CA GLU A 93 3.97 -16.60 1.87
C GLU A 93 5.01 -15.79 1.09
N GLU A 94 5.04 -15.96 -0.23
CA GLU A 94 5.95 -15.20 -1.08
C GLU A 94 5.61 -13.71 -1.08
N VAL A 95 4.33 -13.37 -1.08
CA VAL A 95 3.89 -11.98 -0.96
C VAL A 95 4.37 -11.40 0.36
N LEU A 96 4.15 -12.10 1.47
CA LEU A 96 4.60 -11.64 2.79
C LEU A 96 6.11 -11.42 2.83
N ASP A 97 6.88 -12.35 2.27
CA ASP A 97 8.34 -12.21 2.21
C ASP A 97 8.75 -10.94 1.46
N GLN A 98 8.08 -10.63 0.36
CA GLN A 98 8.36 -9.41 -0.39
C GLN A 98 7.98 -8.15 0.41
N LEU A 99 6.85 -8.15 1.10
CA LEU A 99 6.47 -7.02 1.93
C LEU A 99 7.51 -6.75 3.02
N LEU A 100 7.98 -7.82 3.68
CA LEU A 100 8.99 -7.72 4.73
C LEU A 100 10.35 -7.25 4.19
N ARG A 101 10.67 -7.61 2.95
CA ARG A 101 11.90 -7.18 2.29
C ARG A 101 11.87 -5.69 1.94
N ILE A 102 10.75 -5.22 1.38
CA ILE A 102 10.61 -3.87 0.82
C ILE A 102 10.46 -2.82 1.91
N GLY A 103 9.70 -3.12 2.95
CA GLY A 103 9.40 -2.17 4.02
C GLY A 103 10.36 -2.27 5.19
N LYS A 104 10.67 -1.13 5.78
CA LYS A 104 11.34 -1.11 7.10
C LYS A 104 10.38 -1.62 8.16
N GLN A 105 9.09 -1.30 8.01
CA GLN A 105 8.01 -1.85 8.80
C GLN A 105 6.89 -2.30 7.87
N THR A 106 6.20 -3.36 8.26
CA THR A 106 5.12 -3.95 7.47
C THR A 106 3.85 -4.01 8.32
N ILE A 107 2.76 -3.51 7.75
CA ILE A 107 1.45 -3.53 8.39
C ILE A 107 0.54 -4.40 7.54
N VAL A 108 0.07 -5.50 8.10
CA VAL A 108 -0.86 -6.40 7.43
C VAL A 108 -2.16 -6.41 8.20
N SER A 109 -3.25 -6.07 7.52
CA SER A 109 -4.58 -6.13 8.09
C SER A 109 -5.24 -7.45 7.69
N ILE A 110 -5.87 -8.08 8.64
CA ILE A 110 -6.49 -9.39 8.44
C ILE A 110 -8.00 -9.24 8.26
#